data_48a6b6a458dbf1f0561a1dd13758d78d
#
_entry.id   48a6b6a458dbf1f0561a1dd13758d78d
#
_cell.length_a   1.000
_cell.length_b   1.000
_cell.length_c   1.000
_cell.angle_alpha   90.00
_cell.angle_beta   90.00
_cell.angle_gamma   90.00
#
_symmetry.space_group_name_H-M   'P 1'
#
loop_
_entity.id
_entity.type
_entity.pdbx_description
1 polymer ?
#
loop_
_entity_poly.entity_id
_entity_poly.type
_entity_poly.pdbx_seq_one_letter_code
_entity_poly.pdbx_strand_id
1 'polypeptide(L)'
;LLHFEDRMAMANSIESRVPFLDYRLVDFVFSLPSQYKVKPPYTKVIHRAAMKELIPEEIYQRTDKGIFSSPFYQSWMKQELKPYISDIFASSTFRQRGLWNLPKINHFWHKYLGGDNSQVEMLYNVVALEIWFQQYENQSTGGLK
;
A
#
# COMPACT_ATOMS: atom_id res chain seq x y z
N LEU A 1 7.09 -2.74 5.02
CA LEU A 1 7.02 -3.75 3.97
C LEU A 1 7.40 -5.13 4.53
N LEU A 2 8.61 -5.31 5.06
CA LEU A 2 9.11 -6.59 5.62
C LEU A 2 8.18 -7.20 6.67
N HIS A 3 7.65 -6.38 7.57
CA HIS A 3 6.72 -6.82 8.60
C HIS A 3 5.41 -7.38 8.04
N PHE A 4 4.87 -6.77 6.97
CA PHE A 4 3.67 -7.29 6.31
C PHE A 4 3.96 -8.59 5.57
N GLU A 5 5.08 -8.64 4.86
CA GLU A 5 5.48 -9.82 4.10
C GLU A 5 5.71 -11.02 5.03
N ASP A 6 6.44 -10.82 6.12
CA ASP A 6 6.67 -11.85 7.12
C ASP A 6 5.35 -12.39 7.71
N ARG A 7 4.44 -11.50 8.13
CA ARG A 7 3.14 -11.92 8.69
C ARG A 7 2.28 -12.68 7.68
N MET A 8 2.23 -12.21 6.44
CA MET A 8 1.45 -12.90 5.39
C MET A 8 2.05 -14.26 5.05
N ALA A 9 3.36 -14.36 4.95
CA ALA A 9 4.06 -15.61 4.68
C ALA A 9 3.90 -16.59 5.84
N MET A 10 4.14 -16.14 7.08
CA MET A 10 4.03 -16.97 8.27
C MET A 10 2.59 -17.43 8.56
N ALA A 11 1.57 -16.66 8.19
CA ALA A 11 0.18 -17.12 8.26
C ALA A 11 -0.09 -18.36 7.38
N ASN A 12 0.77 -18.61 6.40
CA ASN A 12 0.75 -19.79 5.53
C ASN A 12 1.90 -20.75 5.78
N SER A 13 2.60 -20.64 6.91
CA SER A 13 3.74 -21.47 7.28
C SER A 13 4.90 -21.42 6.29
N ILE A 14 5.10 -20.26 5.65
CA ILE A 14 6.18 -20.00 4.68
C ILE A 14 7.13 -18.97 5.29
N GLU A 15 8.43 -19.28 5.32
CA GLU A 15 9.44 -18.30 5.72
C GLU A 15 9.80 -17.40 4.56
N SER A 16 9.61 -16.08 4.73
CA SER A 16 10.04 -15.10 3.73
C SER A 16 11.53 -14.80 3.87
N ARG A 17 12.26 -14.89 2.77
CA ARG A 17 13.70 -14.62 2.72
C ARG A 17 13.99 -13.44 1.81
N VAL A 18 14.84 -12.53 2.29
CA VAL A 18 15.13 -11.24 1.67
C VAL A 18 16.63 -11.12 1.34
N PRO A 19 17.10 -11.76 0.25
CA PRO A 19 18.54 -11.85 -0.07
C PRO A 19 19.23 -10.49 -0.25
N PHE A 20 18.49 -9.45 -0.64
CA PHE A 20 19.01 -8.09 -0.75
C PHE A 20 19.27 -7.39 0.58
N LEU A 21 18.84 -8.00 1.70
CA LEU A 21 19.12 -7.52 3.06
C LEU A 21 20.21 -8.36 3.76
N ASP A 22 20.92 -9.22 3.05
CA ASP A 22 22.12 -9.85 3.58
C ASP A 22 23.11 -8.75 4.02
N TYR A 23 23.54 -8.81 5.30
CA TYR A 23 24.38 -7.76 5.88
C TYR A 23 25.66 -7.50 5.10
N ARG A 24 26.27 -8.54 4.50
CA ARG A 24 27.47 -8.44 3.70
C ARG A 24 27.22 -7.61 2.43
N LEU A 25 26.08 -7.82 1.79
CA LEU A 25 25.66 -7.04 0.63
C LEU A 25 25.33 -5.60 1.01
N VAL A 26 24.67 -5.42 2.14
CA VAL A 26 24.35 -4.09 2.67
C VAL A 26 25.61 -3.31 2.97
N ASP A 27 26.56 -3.87 3.72
CA ASP A 27 27.84 -3.22 4.05
C ASP A 27 28.63 -2.88 2.78
N PHE A 28 28.70 -3.81 1.82
CA PHE A 28 29.32 -3.55 0.53
C PHE A 28 28.67 -2.38 -0.20
N VAL A 29 27.35 -2.37 -0.33
CA VAL A 29 26.63 -1.30 -1.03
C VAL A 29 26.79 0.04 -0.31
N PHE A 30 26.78 0.05 1.02
CA PHE A 30 27.00 1.29 1.79
C PHE A 30 28.42 1.84 1.63
N SER A 31 29.42 1.00 1.47
CA SER A 31 30.81 1.42 1.22
C SER A 31 31.03 2.08 -0.14
N LEU A 32 30.13 1.85 -1.11
CA LEU A 32 30.26 2.38 -2.46
C LEU A 32 29.97 3.88 -2.54
N PRO A 33 30.71 4.64 -3.37
CA PRO A 33 30.35 6.01 -3.74
C PRO A 33 28.94 6.10 -4.33
N SER A 34 28.25 7.23 -4.10
CA SER A 34 26.87 7.44 -4.51
C SER A 34 26.60 7.26 -6.01
N GLN A 35 27.60 7.56 -6.85
CA GLN A 35 27.51 7.41 -8.30
C GLN A 35 27.28 5.97 -8.78
N TYR A 36 27.67 4.98 -7.98
CA TYR A 36 27.37 3.57 -8.25
C TYR A 36 25.95 3.15 -7.82
N LYS A 37 25.31 3.97 -7.01
CA LYS A 37 23.95 3.77 -6.53
C LYS A 37 22.92 4.50 -7.38
N VAL A 38 23.19 5.79 -7.66
CA VAL A 38 22.28 6.67 -8.41
C VAL A 38 23.10 7.52 -9.40
N LYS A 39 22.72 7.48 -10.68
CA LYS A 39 23.24 8.32 -11.75
C LYS A 39 22.07 8.63 -12.68
N PRO A 40 21.46 9.80 -12.60
CA PRO A 40 20.30 10.12 -13.41
C PRO A 40 20.49 9.84 -14.90
N PRO A 41 19.50 9.27 -15.61
CA PRO A 41 18.15 8.95 -15.11
C PRO A 41 18.04 7.62 -14.32
N TYR A 42 19.13 6.90 -14.14
CA TYR A 42 19.14 5.57 -13.56
C TYR A 42 19.32 5.57 -12.04
N THR A 43 18.55 4.71 -11.38
CA THR A 43 18.79 4.24 -10.03
C THR A 43 19.36 2.82 -10.04
N LYS A 44 19.90 2.35 -8.91
CA LYS A 44 20.47 0.99 -8.77
C LYS A 44 21.55 0.68 -9.80
N VAL A 45 22.43 1.63 -10.09
CA VAL A 45 23.38 1.59 -11.20
C VAL A 45 24.24 0.32 -11.18
N ILE A 46 24.86 0.00 -10.03
CA ILE A 46 25.71 -1.20 -9.92
C ILE A 46 24.90 -2.49 -10.11
N HIS A 47 23.68 -2.54 -9.56
CA HIS A 47 22.82 -3.70 -9.75
C HIS A 47 22.43 -3.88 -11.22
N ARG A 48 22.10 -2.80 -11.92
CA ARG A 48 21.84 -2.84 -13.37
C ARG A 48 23.05 -3.35 -14.13
N ALA A 49 24.25 -2.84 -13.83
CA ALA A 49 25.47 -3.28 -14.49
C ALA A 49 25.73 -4.78 -14.28
N ALA A 50 25.52 -5.28 -13.07
CA ALA A 50 25.69 -6.70 -12.76
C ALA A 50 24.66 -7.60 -13.48
N MET A 51 23.47 -7.09 -13.75
CA MET A 51 22.36 -7.85 -14.34
C MET A 51 22.29 -7.72 -15.88
N LYS A 52 23.16 -6.92 -16.51
CA LYS A 52 23.06 -6.55 -17.92
C LYS A 52 22.91 -7.74 -18.87
N GLU A 53 23.64 -8.81 -18.62
CA GLU A 53 23.62 -10.01 -19.47
C GLU A 53 22.58 -11.05 -19.04
N LEU A 54 21.88 -10.80 -17.93
CA LEU A 54 20.97 -11.75 -17.31
C LEU A 54 19.49 -11.36 -17.49
N ILE A 55 19.22 -10.12 -17.91
CA ILE A 55 17.84 -9.63 -18.08
C ILE A 55 17.63 -9.12 -19.51
N PRO A 56 16.37 -9.17 -20.03
CA PRO A 56 16.06 -8.63 -21.34
C PRO A 56 16.43 -7.14 -21.46
N GLU A 57 16.83 -6.73 -22.65
CA GLU A 57 17.27 -5.35 -22.93
C GLU A 57 16.20 -4.32 -22.61
N GLU A 58 14.92 -4.62 -22.88
CA GLU A 58 13.79 -3.75 -22.56
C GLU A 58 13.67 -3.46 -21.05
N ILE A 59 13.96 -4.46 -20.22
CA ILE A 59 13.99 -4.30 -18.75
C ILE A 59 15.23 -3.54 -18.32
N TYR A 60 16.37 -3.82 -18.97
CA TYR A 60 17.63 -3.13 -18.67
C TYR A 60 17.53 -1.62 -18.97
N GLN A 61 16.94 -1.24 -20.09
CA GLN A 61 16.77 0.15 -20.52
C GLN A 61 15.71 0.93 -19.76
N ARG A 62 14.85 0.24 -19.03
CA ARG A 62 13.71 0.85 -18.36
C ARG A 62 14.14 1.83 -17.27
N THR A 63 13.66 3.08 -17.34
CA THR A 63 13.95 4.16 -16.38
C THR A 63 12.78 4.51 -15.48
N ASP A 64 11.56 4.15 -15.89
CA ASP A 64 10.36 4.36 -15.10
C ASP A 64 10.30 3.35 -13.93
N LYS A 65 9.69 3.80 -12.84
CA LYS A 65 9.33 2.95 -11.72
C LYS A 65 7.86 2.58 -11.85
N GLY A 66 7.58 1.44 -12.48
CA GLY A 66 6.23 0.87 -12.43
C GLY A 66 5.86 0.56 -10.99
N ILE A 67 4.82 1.20 -10.49
CA ILE A 67 4.24 0.83 -9.20
C ILE A 67 3.23 -0.27 -9.50
N PHE A 68 3.34 -1.42 -8.85
CA PHE A 68 2.27 -2.42 -8.80
C PHE A 68 1.13 -1.85 -7.95
N SER A 69 0.47 -0.80 -8.47
CA SER A 69 -0.73 -0.29 -7.85
C SER A 69 -1.91 -1.12 -8.34
N SER A 70 -2.61 -1.71 -7.41
CA SER A 70 -3.93 -2.25 -7.68
C SER A 70 -4.81 -1.12 -8.27
N PRO A 71 -5.71 -1.41 -9.21
CA PRO A 71 -6.71 -0.45 -9.68
C PRO A 71 -7.69 -0.02 -8.59
N PHE A 72 -7.46 -0.43 -7.36
CA PHE A 72 -8.30 -0.21 -6.19
C PHE A 72 -8.71 1.27 -6.03
N TYR A 73 -7.74 2.19 -6.02
CA TYR A 73 -8.03 3.62 -5.87
C TYR A 73 -8.64 4.26 -7.11
N GLN A 74 -8.33 3.73 -8.30
CA GLN A 74 -8.74 4.35 -9.55
C GLN A 74 -10.12 3.88 -10.04
N SER A 75 -10.46 2.62 -9.74
CA SER A 75 -11.70 2.01 -10.23
C SER A 75 -12.54 1.39 -9.12
N TRP A 76 -12.05 0.44 -8.36
CA TRP A 76 -12.86 -0.37 -7.45
C TRP A 76 -13.61 0.44 -6.40
N MET A 77 -12.95 1.41 -5.75
CA MET A 77 -13.63 2.31 -4.79
C MET A 77 -14.73 3.16 -5.42
N LYS A 78 -14.59 3.52 -6.73
CA LYS A 78 -15.57 4.35 -7.45
C LYS A 78 -16.69 3.54 -8.09
N GLN A 79 -16.48 2.27 -8.34
CA GLN A 79 -17.39 1.41 -9.08
C GLN A 79 -17.91 0.29 -8.19
N GLU A 80 -17.21 -0.82 -8.11
CA GLU A 80 -17.68 -2.04 -7.46
C GLU A 80 -17.92 -1.86 -5.94
N LEU A 81 -17.02 -1.13 -5.27
CA LEU A 81 -17.10 -0.90 -3.83
C LEU A 81 -17.85 0.38 -3.43
N LYS A 82 -18.26 1.21 -4.40
CA LYS A 82 -18.96 2.48 -4.11
C LYS A 82 -20.20 2.28 -3.23
N PRO A 83 -21.11 1.34 -3.51
CA PRO A 83 -22.28 1.13 -2.65
C PRO A 83 -21.88 0.80 -1.21
N TYR A 84 -20.97 -0.17 -1.06
CA TYR A 84 -20.47 -0.63 0.23
C TYR A 84 -19.83 0.50 1.05
N ILE A 85 -18.95 1.31 0.42
CA ILE A 85 -18.29 2.43 1.09
C ILE A 85 -19.31 3.53 1.46
N SER A 86 -20.28 3.79 0.59
CA SER A 86 -21.35 4.75 0.88
C SER A 86 -22.20 4.31 2.05
N ASP A 87 -22.50 3.03 2.18
CA ASP A 87 -23.24 2.45 3.30
C ASP A 87 -22.44 2.57 4.61
N ILE A 88 -21.12 2.34 4.57
CA ILE A 88 -20.24 2.59 5.72
C ILE A 88 -20.38 4.05 6.20
N PHE A 89 -20.19 5.02 5.32
CA PHE A 89 -20.25 6.45 5.67
C PHE A 89 -21.67 6.90 6.13
N ALA A 90 -22.71 6.21 5.68
CA ALA A 90 -24.09 6.46 6.07
C ALA A 90 -24.47 5.76 7.39
N SER A 91 -23.69 4.78 7.83
CA SER A 91 -24.05 3.96 8.99
C SER A 91 -24.09 4.76 10.30
N SER A 92 -24.96 4.35 11.23
CA SER A 92 -25.05 4.97 12.56
C SER A 92 -23.78 4.73 13.39
N THR A 93 -23.18 3.56 13.29
CA THR A 93 -21.92 3.20 13.96
C THR A 93 -20.79 4.13 13.56
N PHE A 94 -20.58 4.36 12.27
CA PHE A 94 -19.60 5.29 11.77
C PHE A 94 -19.81 6.71 12.28
N ARG A 95 -21.04 7.19 12.23
CA ARG A 95 -21.41 8.56 12.64
C ARG A 95 -21.26 8.80 14.15
N GLN A 96 -21.57 7.80 14.96
CA GLN A 96 -21.53 7.89 16.43
C GLN A 96 -20.16 7.63 17.02
N ARG A 97 -19.19 7.18 16.22
CA ARG A 97 -17.85 6.87 16.72
C ARG A 97 -17.09 8.07 17.30
N GLY A 98 -17.44 9.29 16.87
CA GLY A 98 -16.84 10.53 17.39
C GLY A 98 -15.39 10.77 16.91
N LEU A 99 -14.84 9.91 16.05
CA LEU A 99 -13.48 10.01 15.54
C LEU A 99 -13.38 10.84 14.26
N TRP A 100 -14.48 11.01 13.54
CA TRP A 100 -14.50 11.47 12.16
C TRP A 100 -15.09 12.87 12.03
N ASN A 101 -14.44 13.73 11.26
CA ASN A 101 -15.06 14.95 10.75
C ASN A 101 -15.97 14.58 9.57
N LEU A 102 -17.22 14.24 9.85
CA LEU A 102 -18.19 13.76 8.86
C LEU A 102 -18.39 14.71 7.68
N PRO A 103 -18.56 16.05 7.87
CA PRO A 103 -18.66 16.99 6.76
C PRO A 103 -17.44 16.93 5.84
N LYS A 104 -16.24 16.83 6.41
CA LYS A 104 -14.99 16.79 5.65
C LYS A 104 -14.85 15.47 4.87
N ILE A 105 -15.20 14.34 5.47
CA ILE A 105 -15.18 13.03 4.80
C ILE A 105 -16.17 13.02 3.65
N ASN A 106 -17.39 13.47 3.86
CA ASN A 106 -18.41 13.55 2.82
C ASN A 106 -17.96 14.46 1.66
N HIS A 107 -17.38 15.60 1.97
CA HIS A 107 -16.84 16.51 0.97
C HIS A 107 -15.77 15.82 0.09
N PHE A 108 -14.80 15.16 0.72
CA PHE A 108 -13.74 14.45 -0.02
C PHE A 108 -14.25 13.23 -0.78
N TRP A 109 -15.25 12.52 -0.24
CA TRP A 109 -15.88 11.42 -0.94
C TRP A 109 -16.56 11.89 -2.23
N HIS A 110 -17.34 12.97 -2.18
CA HIS A 110 -17.95 13.55 -3.37
C HIS A 110 -16.91 14.05 -4.40
N LYS A 111 -15.86 14.72 -3.94
CA LYS A 111 -14.74 15.14 -4.82
C LYS A 111 -14.08 13.94 -5.51
N TYR A 112 -13.81 12.88 -4.75
CA TYR A 112 -13.22 11.67 -5.29
C TYR A 112 -14.12 11.01 -6.35
N LEU A 113 -15.42 10.91 -6.10
CA LEU A 113 -16.38 10.40 -7.09
C LEU A 113 -16.43 11.29 -8.34
N GLY A 114 -16.19 12.59 -8.21
CA GLY A 114 -16.06 13.55 -9.29
C GLY A 114 -14.72 13.54 -10.03
N GLY A 115 -13.75 12.69 -9.61
CA GLY A 115 -12.47 12.54 -10.31
C GLY A 115 -11.25 13.10 -9.56
N ASP A 116 -11.42 13.82 -8.44
CA ASP A 116 -10.31 14.33 -7.63
C ASP A 116 -9.75 13.23 -6.72
N ASN A 117 -8.58 12.70 -7.06
CA ASN A 117 -7.91 11.64 -6.30
C ASN A 117 -6.98 12.17 -5.19
N SER A 118 -6.95 13.48 -4.93
CA SER A 118 -5.99 14.10 -4.00
C SER A 118 -6.05 13.58 -2.57
N GLN A 119 -7.20 13.07 -2.13
CA GLN A 119 -7.43 12.58 -0.77
C GLN A 119 -7.81 11.09 -0.72
N VAL A 120 -7.54 10.33 -1.79
CA VAL A 120 -7.98 8.94 -1.89
C VAL A 120 -7.37 8.03 -0.83
N GLU A 121 -6.09 8.22 -0.49
CA GLU A 121 -5.43 7.42 0.56
C GLU A 121 -6.06 7.67 1.93
N MET A 122 -6.40 8.92 2.23
CA MET A 122 -7.09 9.26 3.48
C MET A 122 -8.47 8.59 3.53
N LEU A 123 -9.24 8.65 2.46
CA LEU A 123 -10.55 7.97 2.38
C LEU A 123 -10.41 6.46 2.54
N TYR A 124 -9.41 5.86 1.91
CA TYR A 124 -9.11 4.43 2.08
C TYR A 124 -8.80 4.08 3.54
N ASN A 125 -7.93 4.85 4.19
CA ASN A 125 -7.56 4.61 5.59
C ASN A 125 -8.76 4.73 6.53
N VAL A 126 -9.65 5.68 6.29
CA VAL A 126 -10.89 5.83 7.05
C VAL A 126 -11.79 4.61 6.89
N VAL A 127 -11.99 4.14 5.66
CA VAL A 127 -12.80 2.94 5.36
C VAL A 127 -12.17 1.69 5.98
N ALA A 128 -10.86 1.50 5.80
CA ALA A 128 -10.16 0.34 6.34
C ALA A 128 -10.22 0.30 7.87
N LEU A 129 -10.05 1.43 8.53
CA LEU A 129 -10.15 1.52 9.99
C LEU A 129 -11.57 1.28 10.48
N GLU A 130 -12.60 1.78 9.79
CA GLU A 130 -13.99 1.51 10.16
C GLU A 130 -14.36 0.03 9.99
N ILE A 131 -13.92 -0.63 8.90
CA ILE A 131 -14.09 -2.07 8.72
C ILE A 131 -13.42 -2.84 9.86
N TRP A 132 -12.21 -2.43 10.22
CA TRP A 132 -11.49 -3.02 11.35
C TRP A 132 -12.28 -2.89 12.66
N PHE A 133 -12.78 -1.71 12.99
CA PHE A 133 -13.62 -1.51 14.17
C PHE A 133 -14.87 -2.40 14.16
N GLN A 134 -15.59 -2.45 13.04
CA GLN A 134 -16.79 -3.28 12.91
C GLN A 134 -16.50 -4.76 13.12
N GLN A 135 -15.34 -5.23 12.63
CA GLN A 135 -14.94 -6.62 12.76
C GLN A 135 -14.51 -6.98 14.19
N TYR A 136 -13.74 -6.13 14.86
CA TYR A 136 -13.14 -6.45 16.15
C TYR A 136 -13.98 -6.03 17.34
N GLU A 137 -14.74 -4.95 17.28
CA GLU A 137 -15.68 -4.57 18.35
C GLU A 137 -16.87 -5.53 18.45
N ASN A 138 -17.40 -6.00 17.31
CA ASN A 138 -18.47 -6.99 17.29
C ASN A 138 -18.03 -8.36 17.84
N GLN A 139 -16.74 -8.70 17.75
CA GLN A 139 -16.20 -9.93 18.35
C GLN A 139 -16.04 -9.81 19.88
N SER A 140 -15.72 -8.62 20.38
CA SER A 140 -15.55 -8.38 21.83
C SER A 140 -16.89 -8.41 22.60
N THR A 141 -17.99 -8.13 21.94
CA THR A 141 -19.33 -8.20 22.54
C THR A 141 -20.00 -9.56 22.43
N GLY A 142 -19.46 -10.48 21.61
CA GLY A 142 -19.98 -11.85 21.41
C GLY A 142 -19.28 -12.94 22.20
N GLY A 143 -18.23 -12.66 22.94
CA GLY A 143 -17.29 -13.63 23.50
C GLY A 143 -17.36 -13.89 25.01
N LEU A 144 -18.49 -13.61 25.67
CA LEU A 144 -18.75 -14.01 27.06
C LEU A 144 -20.20 -14.51 27.18
N LYS A 145 -20.44 -15.70 26.70
CA LYS A 145 -21.55 -16.55 27.14
C LYS A 145 -21.03 -17.97 27.37
#